data_8f95e12ddbfb452586d029a18714554c
#
_entry.id   8f95e12ddbfb452586d029a18714554c
#
_cell.length_a   1.000
_cell.length_b   1.000
_cell.length_c   1.000
_cell.angle_alpha   90.00
_cell.angle_beta   90.00
_cell.angle_gamma   90.00
#
_symmetry.space_group_name_H-M   'P 1'
#
loop_
_entity.id
_entity.type
_entity.pdbx_description
1 polymer ?
#
loop_
_entity_poly.entity_id
_entity_poly.type
_entity_poly.pdbx_seq_one_letter_code
_entity_poly.pdbx_strand_id
1 'polypeptide(L)'
;LFQRFFKKSKKFHRVTNFVSQPLKNVEIQSLRTENFTNKTLHKRLCLTIAILNTPETAANGMATKELLSLNKGAGGRGAVSARVFATPRPEGTKMKILLGATILSAGFAFSGGAAYAADCGNVTIASMNWQSAEVAANLDKFILEKGYGCSAEIVTGDTVPTLTSMAEKGQPDIAPEAWVSLQPEIVKHGLEGGKVVAAAKILSDGAVQGWWIPKYLADANPDLKTIPDLFKHPELFPAPEDKSKGAVFNGPQGWGGTVVTAQLFKAFGGEKAGFTLIDTGSAAGLDGSIAKAYEAKQPWVGYYWAPTSLLGKYEMVKLGFGTEYDSAEWKRCTSVADCPDPKPNAWQVDDVQTLVSKSFADRAGPAMDYLNKRAWTNATVNKLIAWMTDNQATGEDGAKQFLKENEALWKGWVSPEVAEKVKAAL
;
A
#
# COMPACT_ATOMS: atom_id res chain seq x y z
N LEU A 1 -12.02 15.61 -33.62
CA LEU A 1 -13.21 14.76 -33.78
C LEU A 1 -13.49 13.93 -32.52
N PHE A 2 -12.47 13.38 -31.88
CA PHE A 2 -12.56 12.54 -30.69
C PHE A 2 -13.14 13.28 -29.47
N GLN A 3 -12.73 14.53 -29.24
CA GLN A 3 -13.24 15.33 -28.11
C GLN A 3 -14.71 15.78 -28.24
N ARG A 4 -15.28 15.82 -29.44
CA ARG A 4 -16.69 16.19 -29.64
C ARG A 4 -17.67 15.03 -29.43
N PHE A 5 -17.21 13.79 -29.51
CA PHE A 5 -18.08 12.61 -29.33
C PHE A 5 -18.36 12.29 -27.86
N PHE A 6 -17.44 12.64 -26.96
CA PHE A 6 -17.56 12.32 -25.52
C PHE A 6 -18.40 13.30 -24.70
N LYS A 7 -18.74 14.47 -25.25
CA LYS A 7 -19.48 15.52 -24.52
C LYS A 7 -21.01 15.28 -24.39
N LYS A 8 -21.56 14.23 -24.96
CA LYS A 8 -23.03 14.01 -25.00
C LYS A 8 -23.57 12.81 -24.19
N SER A 9 -22.75 12.09 -23.43
CA SER A 9 -23.24 10.95 -22.65
C SER A 9 -22.70 10.93 -21.23
N LYS A 10 -23.58 11.24 -20.25
CA LYS A 10 -23.27 11.19 -18.80
C LYS A 10 -22.94 9.79 -18.24
N LYS A 11 -22.85 8.75 -19.07
CA LYS A 11 -22.57 7.36 -18.65
C LYS A 11 -21.11 6.91 -18.87
N PHE A 12 -20.22 7.78 -19.35
CA PHE A 12 -18.85 7.39 -19.75
C PHE A 12 -17.72 7.89 -18.84
N HIS A 13 -18.03 8.43 -17.64
CA HIS A 13 -17.00 8.93 -16.72
C HIS A 13 -16.01 7.88 -16.18
N ARG A 14 -16.31 6.59 -16.35
CA ARG A 14 -15.43 5.51 -15.86
C ARG A 14 -14.34 5.05 -16.85
N VAL A 15 -14.40 5.49 -18.10
CA VAL A 15 -13.41 5.08 -19.12
C VAL A 15 -12.31 6.12 -19.33
N THR A 16 -12.55 7.37 -18.94
CA THR A 16 -11.59 8.47 -19.13
C THR A 16 -10.41 8.46 -18.17
N ASN A 17 -10.52 7.77 -17.02
CA ASN A 17 -9.39 7.68 -16.07
C ASN A 17 -8.31 6.67 -16.46
N PHE A 18 -8.55 5.85 -17.49
CA PHE A 18 -7.55 4.88 -17.97
C PHE A 18 -6.66 5.43 -19.10
N VAL A 19 -6.96 6.60 -19.64
CA VAL A 19 -6.26 7.18 -20.81
C VAL A 19 -5.61 8.53 -20.50
N SER A 20 -5.27 8.82 -19.25
CA SER A 20 -4.67 10.10 -18.86
C SER A 20 -3.12 10.14 -18.93
N GLN A 21 -2.47 9.10 -19.45
CA GLN A 21 -1.05 9.17 -19.79
C GLN A 21 -0.87 9.49 -21.28
N PRO A 22 0.01 10.40 -21.67
CA PRO A 22 0.26 10.69 -23.07
C PRO A 22 1.02 9.52 -23.70
N LEU A 23 0.30 8.67 -24.44
CA LEU A 23 0.89 7.67 -25.31
C LEU A 23 1.59 8.40 -26.48
N LYS A 24 2.88 8.58 -26.40
CA LYS A 24 3.71 8.98 -27.55
C LYS A 24 3.84 7.75 -28.45
N ASN A 25 3.41 7.88 -29.73
CA ASN A 25 3.57 6.92 -30.82
C ASN A 25 2.56 5.73 -30.85
N VAL A 26 1.27 5.99 -30.76
CA VAL A 26 0.24 5.02 -31.13
C VAL A 26 -0.50 5.50 -32.38
N GLU A 27 -0.38 4.77 -33.48
CA GLU A 27 -1.11 5.01 -34.73
C GLU A 27 -2.37 4.15 -34.74
N ILE A 28 -3.55 4.79 -34.78
CA ILE A 28 -4.85 4.09 -34.83
C ILE A 28 -5.23 3.94 -36.30
N GLN A 29 -5.08 2.74 -36.85
CA GLN A 29 -5.31 2.50 -38.28
C GLN A 29 -6.78 2.23 -38.67
N SER A 30 -7.70 1.82 -37.79
CA SER A 30 -9.11 1.82 -38.12
C SER A 30 -10.03 1.66 -36.90
N LEU A 31 -11.12 2.43 -36.88
CA LEU A 31 -12.31 2.21 -36.05
C LEU A 31 -13.45 1.76 -36.97
N ARG A 32 -13.88 0.51 -36.87
CA ARG A 32 -15.06 0.02 -37.58
C ARG A 32 -16.23 -0.05 -36.61
N THR A 33 -17.22 0.79 -36.82
CA THR A 33 -18.51 0.72 -36.12
C THR A 33 -19.52 0.06 -37.04
N GLU A 34 -20.01 -1.13 -36.70
CA GLU A 34 -21.15 -1.73 -37.39
C GLU A 34 -22.45 -1.28 -36.72
N ASN A 35 -23.29 -0.58 -37.47
CA ASN A 35 -24.63 -0.22 -37.08
C ASN A 35 -25.59 -1.34 -37.45
N PHE A 36 -26.11 -2.04 -36.45
CA PHE A 36 -27.23 -2.95 -36.64
C PHE A 36 -28.55 -2.20 -36.40
N THR A 37 -29.31 -2.00 -37.45
CA THR A 37 -30.73 -1.57 -37.39
C THR A 37 -31.59 -2.81 -37.28
N ASN A 38 -32.12 -3.16 -36.12
CA ASN A 38 -33.42 -3.73 -36.00
C ASN A 38 -34.01 -3.68 -34.59
N LYS A 39 -35.31 -3.56 -34.52
CA LYS A 39 -36.15 -3.34 -33.35
C LYS A 39 -36.12 -4.52 -32.39
N THR A 40 -35.24 -4.52 -31.43
CA THR A 40 -35.42 -5.07 -30.07
C THR A 40 -34.20 -4.70 -29.21
N LEU A 41 -34.45 -4.25 -28.01
CA LEU A 41 -33.51 -3.61 -27.07
C LEU A 41 -32.39 -4.53 -26.63
N HIS A 42 -31.25 -4.53 -27.30
CA HIS A 42 -29.94 -4.92 -26.68
C HIS A 42 -28.81 -4.43 -27.58
N LYS A 43 -28.27 -3.26 -27.28
CA LYS A 43 -27.07 -2.75 -27.93
C LYS A 43 -25.84 -3.53 -27.41
N ARG A 44 -25.25 -4.34 -28.29
CA ARG A 44 -23.90 -4.89 -28.07
C ARG A 44 -22.88 -3.89 -28.62
N LEU A 45 -21.99 -3.40 -27.80
CA LEU A 45 -20.86 -2.58 -28.23
C LEU A 45 -19.61 -3.51 -28.28
N CYS A 46 -19.10 -3.81 -29.46
CA CYS A 46 -17.81 -4.45 -29.64
C CYS A 46 -16.77 -3.37 -29.95
N LEU A 47 -15.82 -3.19 -29.04
CA LEU A 47 -14.66 -2.33 -29.27
C LEU A 47 -13.43 -3.23 -29.49
N THR A 48 -12.88 -3.23 -30.71
CA THR A 48 -11.64 -3.94 -31.03
C THR A 48 -10.52 -2.92 -31.10
N ILE A 49 -9.54 -3.04 -30.20
CA ILE A 49 -8.33 -2.21 -30.19
C ILE A 49 -7.16 -3.07 -30.68
N ALA A 50 -6.54 -2.71 -31.80
CA ALA A 50 -5.30 -3.31 -32.29
C ALA A 50 -4.13 -2.43 -31.84
N ILE A 51 -3.24 -2.99 -31.02
CA ILE A 51 -1.98 -2.34 -30.61
C ILE A 51 -0.87 -2.92 -31.48
N LEU A 52 -0.24 -2.07 -32.28
CA LEU A 52 0.95 -2.43 -33.06
C LEU A 52 2.19 -1.94 -32.31
N ASN A 53 3.09 -2.85 -31.96
CA ASN A 53 4.36 -2.51 -31.34
C ASN A 53 5.32 -1.87 -32.35
N THR A 54 6.04 -0.84 -31.94
CA THR A 54 7.04 -0.10 -32.70
C THR A 54 8.32 -0.92 -32.95
N PRO A 55 9.18 -0.53 -33.93
CA PRO A 55 10.28 -1.37 -34.44
C PRO A 55 11.41 -1.74 -33.48
N GLU A 56 11.44 -1.18 -32.26
CA GLU A 56 12.53 -1.47 -31.32
C GLU A 56 12.47 -2.85 -30.66
N THR A 57 11.33 -3.55 -30.76
CA THR A 57 11.19 -4.92 -30.24
C THR A 57 11.46 -6.00 -31.29
N ALA A 58 11.80 -5.62 -32.52
CA ALA A 58 12.06 -6.56 -33.61
C ALA A 58 13.41 -7.30 -33.52
N ALA A 59 14.29 -6.96 -32.58
CA ALA A 59 15.59 -7.63 -32.41
C ALA A 59 15.46 -9.05 -31.78
N ASN A 60 14.34 -9.43 -31.21
CA ASN A 60 14.14 -10.73 -30.54
C ASN A 60 13.07 -11.65 -31.20
N GLY A 61 12.70 -11.42 -32.45
CA GLY A 61 12.04 -12.41 -33.29
C GLY A 61 10.63 -12.87 -32.89
N MET A 62 9.88 -12.15 -32.06
CA MET A 62 8.50 -12.46 -31.72
C MET A 62 7.58 -11.24 -31.88
N ALA A 63 6.77 -11.26 -32.93
CA ALA A 63 5.64 -10.34 -33.05
C ALA A 63 4.38 -11.05 -32.47
N THR A 64 3.90 -10.63 -31.33
CA THR A 64 2.62 -11.07 -30.77
C THR A 64 1.52 -10.07 -31.14
N LYS A 65 0.47 -10.55 -31.81
CA LYS A 65 -0.78 -9.79 -31.97
C LYS A 65 -1.70 -10.15 -30.83
N GLU A 66 -1.95 -9.21 -29.94
CA GLU A 66 -3.01 -9.35 -28.90
C GLU A 66 -4.33 -8.79 -29.41
N LEU A 67 -5.33 -9.63 -29.49
CA LEU A 67 -6.72 -9.25 -29.75
C LEU A 67 -7.53 -9.34 -28.44
N LEU A 68 -7.91 -8.21 -27.89
CA LEU A 68 -8.80 -8.13 -26.73
C LEU A 68 -10.26 -8.01 -27.23
N SER A 69 -11.06 -9.04 -26.98
CA SER A 69 -12.52 -9.02 -27.24
C SER A 69 -13.29 -8.95 -25.94
N LEU A 70 -14.07 -7.88 -25.76
CA LEU A 70 -14.97 -7.71 -24.63
C LEU A 70 -16.36 -8.22 -25.00
N ASN A 71 -16.78 -9.34 -24.41
CA ASN A 71 -18.10 -9.91 -24.60
C ASN A 71 -18.92 -9.80 -23.29
N LYS A 72 -19.99 -9.01 -23.33
CA LYS A 72 -20.92 -8.89 -22.20
C LYS A 72 -22.05 -9.90 -22.36
N GLY A 73 -22.01 -11.01 -21.64
CA GLY A 73 -23.10 -11.98 -21.59
C GLY A 73 -24.32 -11.48 -20.80
N ALA A 74 -25.47 -12.03 -21.09
CA ALA A 74 -26.78 -11.68 -20.50
C ALA A 74 -26.93 -12.17 -19.04
N GLY A 75 -26.03 -11.80 -18.16
CA GLY A 75 -26.03 -12.24 -16.77
C GLY A 75 -25.22 -11.36 -15.82
N GLY A 76 -24.92 -10.15 -16.18
CA GLY A 76 -24.47 -9.13 -15.23
C GLY A 76 -23.05 -9.28 -14.64
N ARG A 77 -22.25 -10.27 -15.01
CA ARG A 77 -20.82 -10.37 -14.63
C ARG A 77 -19.99 -10.44 -15.89
N GLY A 78 -19.19 -9.41 -16.14
CA GLY A 78 -18.25 -9.39 -17.26
C GLY A 78 -17.03 -10.23 -16.95
N ALA A 79 -16.85 -11.34 -17.66
CA ALA A 79 -15.62 -12.11 -17.66
C ALA A 79 -14.75 -11.65 -18.82
N VAL A 80 -13.50 -11.30 -18.57
CA VAL A 80 -12.48 -11.03 -19.58
C VAL A 80 -11.73 -12.35 -19.81
N SER A 81 -11.88 -12.92 -21.01
CA SER A 81 -11.12 -14.12 -21.41
C SER A 81 -10.09 -13.71 -22.44
N ALA A 82 -8.83 -13.90 -22.09
CA ALA A 82 -7.72 -13.76 -23.04
C ALA A 82 -7.37 -15.15 -23.61
N ARG A 83 -7.39 -15.32 -24.92
CA ARG A 83 -6.87 -16.51 -25.59
C ARG A 83 -5.61 -16.14 -26.35
N VAL A 84 -4.53 -16.79 -25.98
CA VAL A 84 -3.26 -16.71 -26.70
C VAL A 84 -3.23 -17.82 -27.73
N PHE A 85 -3.09 -17.49 -29.02
CA PHE A 85 -2.88 -18.45 -30.07
C PHE A 85 -1.39 -18.51 -30.43
N ALA A 86 -0.76 -19.64 -30.17
CA ALA A 86 0.59 -19.93 -30.60
C ALA A 86 0.56 -20.51 -32.02
N THR A 87 1.36 -19.96 -32.94
CA THR A 87 1.56 -20.53 -34.30
C THR A 87 2.65 -21.60 -34.27
N PRO A 88 2.50 -22.73 -35.00
CA PRO A 88 3.49 -23.80 -34.98
C PRO A 88 4.78 -23.41 -35.68
N ARG A 89 5.89 -23.94 -35.15
CA ARG A 89 7.24 -23.83 -35.68
C ARG A 89 7.40 -24.64 -36.96
N PRO A 90 8.16 -24.20 -37.98
CA PRO A 90 8.59 -25.08 -39.02
C PRO A 90 9.76 -25.98 -38.57
N GLU A 91 9.61 -27.26 -38.81
CA GLU A 91 10.65 -28.26 -38.63
C GLU A 91 11.81 -28.11 -39.61
N GLY A 92 13.01 -28.37 -39.13
CA GLY A 92 14.10 -28.81 -40.00
C GLY A 92 15.40 -28.04 -39.83
N THR A 93 16.29 -28.51 -38.95
CA THR A 93 17.72 -28.62 -39.31
C THR A 93 18.39 -29.64 -38.37
N LYS A 94 18.84 -30.73 -38.96
CA LYS A 94 19.64 -31.78 -38.34
C LYS A 94 21.07 -31.27 -38.14
N MET A 95 21.57 -31.24 -36.93
CA MET A 95 22.98 -30.99 -36.63
C MET A 95 23.65 -32.28 -36.18
N LYS A 96 24.67 -32.68 -36.90
CA LYS A 96 25.47 -33.89 -36.70
C LYS A 96 26.32 -33.72 -35.42
N ILE A 97 26.24 -34.73 -34.57
CA ILE A 97 27.13 -34.89 -33.41
C ILE A 97 28.44 -35.49 -33.90
N LEU A 98 29.55 -34.82 -33.61
CA LEU A 98 30.89 -35.39 -33.69
C LEU A 98 31.34 -35.73 -32.27
N LEU A 99 31.49 -37.02 -31.99
CA LEU A 99 32.20 -37.54 -30.82
C LEU A 99 33.71 -37.30 -31.01
N GLY A 100 34.31 -36.68 -29.99
CA GLY A 100 35.76 -36.64 -29.82
C GLY A 100 36.05 -36.86 -28.33
N ALA A 101 36.59 -38.06 -28.01
CA ALA A 101 37.04 -38.45 -26.69
C ALA A 101 38.45 -37.98 -26.42
N THR A 102 38.77 -37.78 -25.16
CA THR A 102 39.98 -38.15 -24.37
C THR A 102 40.42 -37.03 -23.44
N ILE A 103 40.38 -37.23 -22.14
CA ILE A 103 41.25 -37.92 -21.14
C ILE A 103 42.00 -36.94 -20.19
N LEU A 104 41.95 -37.33 -18.93
CA LEU A 104 42.83 -37.19 -17.74
C LEU A 104 42.79 -35.93 -16.89
N SER A 105 42.12 -36.07 -15.79
CA SER A 105 42.61 -36.13 -14.38
C SER A 105 43.57 -35.03 -13.93
N ALA A 106 43.04 -34.14 -13.07
CA ALA A 106 43.73 -33.73 -11.85
C ALA A 106 42.69 -33.41 -10.81
N GLY A 107 42.59 -34.21 -9.77
CA GLY A 107 41.73 -33.96 -8.62
C GLY A 107 42.21 -32.72 -7.85
N PHE A 108 41.37 -31.70 -7.82
CA PHE A 108 41.37 -30.72 -6.74
C PHE A 108 40.03 -30.88 -6.06
N ALA A 109 40.02 -31.59 -4.94
CA ALA A 109 38.94 -31.56 -4.00
C ALA A 109 38.89 -30.16 -3.40
N PHE A 110 38.17 -29.26 -4.11
CA PHE A 110 37.57 -28.10 -3.44
C PHE A 110 36.35 -28.65 -2.68
N SER A 111 36.55 -28.95 -1.42
CA SER A 111 35.47 -28.97 -0.45
C SER A 111 34.96 -27.51 -0.32
N GLY A 112 34.36 -27.02 -1.37
CA GLY A 112 33.52 -25.86 -1.31
C GLY A 112 32.33 -26.24 -0.44
N GLY A 113 32.32 -25.77 0.81
CA GLY A 113 31.13 -25.78 1.62
C GLY A 113 30.00 -25.20 0.74
N ALA A 114 28.99 -26.02 0.44
CA ALA A 114 27.77 -25.53 -0.16
C ALA A 114 27.24 -24.48 0.83
N ALA A 115 27.51 -23.22 0.57
CA ALA A 115 26.67 -22.17 1.12
C ALA A 115 25.27 -22.53 0.67
N TYR A 116 24.46 -23.06 1.57
CA TYR A 116 23.03 -23.13 1.37
C TYR A 116 22.60 -21.68 1.20
N ALA A 117 22.54 -21.23 -0.05
CA ALA A 117 21.69 -20.09 -0.40
C ALA A 117 20.31 -20.51 0.08
N ALA A 118 19.82 -19.86 1.12
CA ALA A 118 18.45 -20.05 1.52
C ALA A 118 17.63 -19.77 0.27
N ASP A 119 16.99 -20.81 -0.27
CA ASP A 119 16.12 -20.65 -1.44
C ASP A 119 14.82 -20.03 -0.95
N CYS A 120 14.87 -18.72 -0.65
CA CYS A 120 13.68 -17.98 -0.26
C CYS A 120 12.73 -17.76 -1.47
N GLY A 121 13.16 -18.13 -2.68
CA GLY A 121 12.34 -18.07 -3.89
C GLY A 121 11.77 -16.68 -4.18
N ASN A 122 10.61 -16.66 -4.81
CA ASN A 122 9.87 -15.43 -5.04
C ASN A 122 9.17 -14.97 -3.76
N VAL A 123 9.27 -13.68 -3.45
CA VAL A 123 8.70 -13.05 -2.25
C VAL A 123 7.91 -11.82 -2.65
N THR A 124 6.66 -11.74 -2.21
CA THR A 124 5.80 -10.56 -2.40
C THR A 124 5.76 -9.74 -1.11
N ILE A 125 6.05 -8.45 -1.21
CA ILE A 125 6.14 -7.53 -0.07
C ILE A 125 5.11 -6.42 -0.26
N ALA A 126 4.18 -6.27 0.68
CA ALA A 126 3.22 -5.18 0.65
C ALA A 126 3.90 -3.84 0.94
N SER A 127 3.76 -2.88 0.04
CA SER A 127 4.04 -1.47 0.28
C SER A 127 2.73 -0.75 0.52
N MET A 128 2.46 -0.39 1.76
CA MET A 128 1.30 0.44 2.09
C MET A 128 1.57 1.87 1.60
N ASN A 129 0.51 2.63 1.35
CA ASN A 129 0.57 3.93 0.68
C ASN A 129 0.89 5.11 1.63
N TRP A 130 1.83 4.93 2.56
CA TRP A 130 2.41 5.98 3.40
C TRP A 130 3.92 5.78 3.55
N GLN A 131 4.66 6.87 3.76
CA GLN A 131 6.13 6.91 3.63
C GLN A 131 6.89 5.88 4.46
N SER A 132 6.55 5.68 5.75
CA SER A 132 7.28 4.72 6.59
C SER A 132 7.13 3.28 6.11
N ALA A 133 5.92 2.90 5.65
CA ALA A 133 5.67 1.58 5.10
C ALA A 133 6.33 1.37 3.73
N GLU A 134 6.37 2.41 2.88
CA GLU A 134 7.11 2.37 1.62
C GLU A 134 8.60 2.11 1.86
N VAL A 135 9.19 2.81 2.82
CA VAL A 135 10.59 2.56 3.22
C VAL A 135 10.77 1.16 3.75
N ALA A 136 9.90 0.70 4.65
CA ALA A 136 10.00 -0.63 5.25
C ALA A 136 9.94 -1.73 4.18
N ALA A 137 9.04 -1.61 3.21
CA ALA A 137 8.91 -2.56 2.10
C ALA A 137 10.16 -2.58 1.20
N ASN A 138 10.71 -1.41 0.86
CA ASN A 138 11.91 -1.30 0.05
C ASN A 138 13.17 -1.73 0.79
N LEU A 139 13.24 -1.51 2.10
CA LEU A 139 14.31 -1.99 2.98
C LEU A 139 14.30 -3.53 3.03
N ASP A 140 13.13 -4.13 3.27
CA ASP A 140 12.99 -5.58 3.27
C ASP A 140 13.36 -6.16 1.90
N LYS A 141 12.88 -5.56 0.80
CA LYS A 141 13.26 -5.95 -0.55
C LYS A 141 14.77 -5.93 -0.74
N PHE A 142 15.43 -4.83 -0.40
CA PHE A 142 16.87 -4.69 -0.58
C PHE A 142 17.66 -5.74 0.20
N ILE A 143 17.33 -5.92 1.48
CA ILE A 143 18.05 -6.88 2.34
C ILE A 143 17.77 -8.33 1.90
N LEU A 144 16.53 -8.66 1.53
CA LEU A 144 16.18 -10.00 1.05
C LEU A 144 16.85 -10.33 -0.28
N GLU A 145 16.91 -9.39 -1.22
CA GLU A 145 17.59 -9.61 -2.51
C GLU A 145 19.11 -9.65 -2.37
N LYS A 146 19.71 -8.64 -1.74
CA LYS A 146 21.17 -8.49 -1.71
C LYS A 146 21.83 -9.36 -0.66
N GLY A 147 21.16 -9.53 0.48
CA GLY A 147 21.68 -10.32 1.61
C GLY A 147 21.40 -11.82 1.49
N TYR A 148 20.18 -12.17 1.12
CA TYR A 148 19.70 -13.55 1.14
C TYR A 148 19.52 -14.18 -0.23
N GLY A 149 19.55 -13.39 -1.33
CA GLY A 149 19.41 -13.89 -2.70
C GLY A 149 17.97 -14.22 -3.11
N CYS A 150 16.98 -13.72 -2.39
CA CYS A 150 15.57 -13.84 -2.76
C CYS A 150 15.26 -13.06 -4.05
N SER A 151 14.15 -13.38 -4.73
CA SER A 151 13.57 -12.57 -5.78
C SER A 151 12.35 -11.85 -5.20
N ALA A 152 12.49 -10.56 -4.85
CA ALA A 152 11.45 -9.82 -4.13
C ALA A 152 10.70 -8.83 -5.03
N GLU A 153 9.36 -8.87 -4.96
CA GLU A 153 8.45 -7.98 -5.66
C GLU A 153 7.67 -7.11 -4.65
N ILE A 154 7.62 -5.81 -4.92
CA ILE A 154 6.76 -4.88 -4.18
C ILE A 154 5.35 -4.92 -4.78
N VAL A 155 4.35 -5.16 -3.93
CA VAL A 155 2.94 -5.06 -4.29
C VAL A 155 2.28 -3.92 -3.52
N THR A 156 1.49 -3.10 -4.20
CA THR A 156 0.78 -2.00 -3.55
C THR A 156 -0.27 -2.55 -2.58
N GLY A 157 -0.35 -1.98 -1.39
CA GLY A 157 -1.26 -2.39 -0.34
C GLY A 157 -1.90 -1.23 0.41
N ASP A 158 -2.93 -1.58 1.15
CA ASP A 158 -3.60 -0.77 2.16
C ASP A 158 -3.94 -1.66 3.35
N THR A 159 -4.19 -1.09 4.52
CA THR A 159 -4.38 -1.86 5.77
C THR A 159 -5.42 -2.96 5.61
N VAL A 160 -6.66 -2.60 5.29
CA VAL A 160 -7.78 -3.55 5.27
C VAL A 160 -7.64 -4.61 4.19
N PRO A 161 -7.44 -4.26 2.89
CA PRO A 161 -7.36 -5.26 1.84
C PRO A 161 -6.12 -6.16 1.97
N THR A 162 -4.98 -5.63 2.42
CA THR A 162 -3.76 -6.42 2.61
C THR A 162 -3.92 -7.44 3.74
N LEU A 163 -4.36 -6.99 4.92
CA LEU A 163 -4.54 -7.89 6.06
C LEU A 163 -5.61 -8.96 5.80
N THR A 164 -6.71 -8.58 5.12
CA THR A 164 -7.74 -9.55 4.69
C THR A 164 -7.17 -10.58 3.73
N SER A 165 -6.41 -10.16 2.72
CA SER A 165 -5.78 -11.08 1.76
C SER A 165 -4.79 -12.02 2.45
N MET A 166 -3.99 -11.52 3.38
CA MET A 166 -3.07 -12.35 4.17
C MET A 166 -3.80 -13.36 5.04
N ALA A 167 -4.87 -12.94 5.73
CA ALA A 167 -5.65 -13.81 6.61
C ALA A 167 -6.40 -14.92 5.84
N GLU A 168 -6.90 -14.63 4.65
CA GLU A 168 -7.66 -15.58 3.84
C GLU A 168 -6.79 -16.45 2.93
N LYS A 169 -5.81 -15.83 2.27
CA LYS A 169 -5.04 -16.45 1.18
C LYS A 169 -3.57 -16.69 1.52
N GLY A 170 -3.05 -16.09 2.62
CA GLY A 170 -1.62 -16.09 2.93
C GLY A 170 -0.80 -15.28 1.93
N GLN A 171 -1.36 -14.20 1.39
CA GLN A 171 -0.73 -13.34 0.38
C GLN A 171 -1.06 -11.86 0.66
N PRO A 172 -0.11 -10.92 0.46
CA PRO A 172 1.29 -11.12 0.08
C PRO A 172 2.11 -11.86 1.14
N ASP A 173 3.38 -12.20 0.83
CA ASP A 173 4.25 -12.93 1.75
C ASP A 173 4.63 -12.12 2.99
N ILE A 174 4.86 -10.82 2.84
CA ILE A 174 5.29 -9.93 3.92
C ILE A 174 4.45 -8.65 3.90
N ALA A 175 3.92 -8.26 5.05
CA ALA A 175 3.43 -6.91 5.34
C ALA A 175 4.35 -6.29 6.40
N PRO A 176 5.33 -5.48 5.99
CA PRO A 176 6.38 -4.97 6.86
C PRO A 176 5.90 -4.11 8.02
N GLU A 177 4.86 -3.29 7.76
CA GLU A 177 4.29 -2.34 8.70
C GLU A 177 2.77 -2.54 8.80
N ALA A 178 2.37 -3.56 9.57
CA ALA A 178 0.97 -3.87 9.81
C ALA A 178 0.50 -3.26 11.14
N TRP A 179 -0.46 -2.36 11.07
CA TRP A 179 -1.12 -1.72 12.22
C TRP A 179 -2.21 -2.65 12.74
N VAL A 180 -1.79 -3.65 13.50
CA VAL A 180 -2.61 -4.82 13.85
C VAL A 180 -3.79 -4.50 14.73
N SER A 181 -3.70 -3.47 15.58
CA SER A 181 -4.78 -3.01 16.44
C SER A 181 -5.98 -2.42 15.68
N LEU A 182 -5.76 -1.98 14.43
CA LEU A 182 -6.84 -1.41 13.60
C LEU A 182 -7.76 -2.48 13.00
N GLN A 183 -7.29 -3.74 12.90
CA GLN A 183 -8.04 -4.85 12.33
C GLN A 183 -7.86 -6.13 13.16
N PRO A 184 -8.18 -6.09 14.48
CA PRO A 184 -7.80 -7.15 15.42
C PRO A 184 -8.44 -8.51 15.08
N GLU A 185 -9.67 -8.53 14.61
CA GLU A 185 -10.35 -9.78 14.26
C GLU A 185 -9.81 -10.41 12.96
N ILE A 186 -9.44 -9.59 11.97
CA ILE A 186 -8.82 -10.06 10.72
C ILE A 186 -7.44 -10.67 11.04
N VAL A 187 -6.63 -9.96 11.84
CA VAL A 187 -5.30 -10.43 12.24
C VAL A 187 -5.40 -11.71 13.06
N LYS A 188 -6.30 -11.75 14.04
CA LYS A 188 -6.57 -12.94 14.84
C LYS A 188 -6.97 -14.13 13.97
N HIS A 189 -7.89 -13.93 13.02
CA HIS A 189 -8.30 -14.97 12.08
C HIS A 189 -7.12 -15.53 11.28
N GLY A 190 -6.24 -14.66 10.77
CA GLY A 190 -5.05 -15.08 10.03
C GLY A 190 -4.04 -15.88 10.87
N LEU A 191 -3.82 -15.45 12.12
CA LEU A 191 -2.91 -16.11 13.06
C LEU A 191 -3.47 -17.48 13.51
N GLU A 192 -4.72 -17.53 13.98
CA GLU A 192 -5.37 -18.78 14.43
C GLU A 192 -5.62 -19.75 13.29
N GLY A 193 -5.92 -19.24 12.10
CA GLY A 193 -6.07 -20.04 10.87
C GLY A 193 -4.76 -20.56 10.27
N GLY A 194 -3.60 -20.23 10.89
CA GLY A 194 -2.28 -20.68 10.44
C GLY A 194 -1.90 -20.15 9.04
N LYS A 195 -2.48 -19.05 8.62
CA LYS A 195 -2.15 -18.37 7.34
C LYS A 195 -1.02 -17.36 7.50
N VAL A 196 -0.91 -16.77 8.67
CA VAL A 196 0.00 -15.68 9.00
C VAL A 196 0.74 -15.99 10.29
N VAL A 197 1.97 -15.51 10.40
CA VAL A 197 2.74 -15.44 11.64
C VAL A 197 3.15 -13.99 11.90
N ALA A 198 3.20 -13.60 13.15
CA ALA A 198 3.74 -12.31 13.56
C ALA A 198 5.26 -12.40 13.69
N ALA A 199 5.96 -11.41 13.18
CA ALA A 199 7.39 -11.21 13.35
C ALA A 199 7.66 -10.02 14.33
N ALA A 200 8.74 -9.28 14.14
CA ALA A 200 9.09 -8.18 15.05
C ALA A 200 8.02 -7.07 15.09
N LYS A 201 7.92 -6.40 16.25
CA LYS A 201 7.29 -5.08 16.35
C LYS A 201 8.21 -4.08 15.64
N ILE A 202 7.80 -3.63 14.45
CA ILE A 202 8.65 -2.75 13.63
C ILE A 202 8.89 -1.40 14.31
N LEU A 203 7.88 -0.84 14.99
CA LEU A 203 8.01 0.33 15.85
C LEU A 203 8.20 -0.14 17.30
N SER A 204 9.46 -0.17 17.74
CA SER A 204 9.84 -0.77 19.04
C SER A 204 9.29 0.00 20.24
N ASP A 205 8.96 1.27 20.07
CA ASP A 205 8.41 2.19 21.08
C ASP A 205 6.89 2.46 20.89
N GLY A 206 6.22 1.65 20.02
CA GLY A 206 4.80 1.75 19.73
C GLY A 206 4.48 2.91 18.80
N ALA A 207 3.19 3.11 18.52
CA ALA A 207 2.70 4.18 17.66
C ALA A 207 1.47 4.86 18.25
N VAL A 208 1.22 6.11 17.84
CA VAL A 208 0.11 6.91 18.37
C VAL A 208 -0.78 7.37 17.23
N GLN A 209 -2.07 7.13 17.36
CA GLN A 209 -3.09 7.63 16.45
C GLN A 209 -4.14 8.43 17.19
N GLY A 210 -4.89 9.24 16.46
CA GLY A 210 -6.00 9.99 17.04
C GLY A 210 -6.44 11.15 16.18
N TRP A 211 -7.20 12.06 16.80
CA TRP A 211 -7.58 13.31 16.14
C TRP A 211 -6.73 14.44 16.70
N TRP A 212 -6.23 15.24 15.76
CA TRP A 212 -5.25 16.27 16.05
C TRP A 212 -5.77 17.63 15.61
N ILE A 213 -5.34 18.67 16.32
CA ILE A 213 -5.57 20.07 15.96
C ILE A 213 -4.23 20.84 15.96
N PRO A 214 -4.09 21.93 15.19
CA PRO A 214 -2.92 22.80 15.28
C PRO A 214 -2.76 23.37 16.69
N LYS A 215 -1.50 23.42 17.17
CA LYS A 215 -1.20 23.96 18.51
C LYS A 215 -1.69 25.39 18.71
N TYR A 216 -1.54 26.25 17.71
CA TYR A 216 -2.04 27.63 17.82
C TYR A 216 -3.56 27.71 18.06
N LEU A 217 -4.32 26.72 17.57
CA LEU A 217 -5.75 26.64 17.81
C LEU A 217 -6.05 26.14 19.21
N ALA A 218 -5.30 25.16 19.71
CA ALA A 218 -5.40 24.67 21.08
C ALA A 218 -5.06 25.77 22.09
N ASP A 219 -4.00 26.55 21.82
CA ASP A 219 -3.59 27.66 22.68
C ASP A 219 -4.64 28.79 22.72
N ALA A 220 -5.31 29.06 21.60
CA ALA A 220 -6.40 30.05 21.52
C ALA A 220 -7.71 29.55 22.16
N ASN A 221 -7.89 28.25 22.33
CA ASN A 221 -9.10 27.63 22.87
C ASN A 221 -8.74 26.59 23.96
N PRO A 222 -8.31 27.02 25.15
CA PRO A 222 -7.78 26.12 26.18
C PRO A 222 -8.80 25.10 26.73
N ASP A 223 -10.08 25.31 26.49
CA ASP A 223 -11.16 24.38 26.85
C ASP A 223 -11.39 23.28 25.79
N LEU A 224 -10.78 23.39 24.60
CA LEU A 224 -10.87 22.42 23.52
C LEU A 224 -9.87 21.27 23.75
N LYS A 225 -10.20 20.34 24.63
CA LYS A 225 -9.30 19.26 25.07
C LYS A 225 -9.72 17.89 24.58
N THR A 226 -11.01 17.68 24.33
CA THR A 226 -11.57 16.36 24.00
C THR A 226 -12.48 16.41 22.79
N ILE A 227 -12.82 15.23 22.24
CA ILE A 227 -13.81 15.12 21.16
C ILE A 227 -15.18 15.65 21.56
N PRO A 228 -15.71 15.39 22.78
CA PRO A 228 -16.92 16.05 23.26
C PRO A 228 -16.84 17.59 23.30
N ASP A 229 -15.66 18.15 23.59
CA ASP A 229 -15.49 19.60 23.56
C ASP A 229 -15.47 20.12 22.11
N LEU A 230 -14.75 19.42 21.22
CA LEU A 230 -14.74 19.73 19.79
C LEU A 230 -16.16 19.85 19.22
N PHE A 231 -17.03 18.90 19.53
CA PHE A 231 -18.37 18.84 18.97
C PHE A 231 -19.37 19.88 19.51
N LYS A 232 -18.94 20.74 20.46
CA LYS A 232 -19.68 21.92 20.88
C LYS A 232 -19.44 23.14 20.00
N HIS A 233 -18.39 23.08 19.12
CA HIS A 233 -17.87 24.22 18.38
C HIS A 233 -17.70 23.96 16.87
N PRO A 234 -18.77 23.61 16.12
CA PRO A 234 -18.68 23.39 14.67
C PRO A 234 -18.22 24.67 13.94
N GLU A 235 -18.55 25.84 14.44
CA GLU A 235 -18.16 27.14 13.89
C GLU A 235 -16.64 27.39 13.88
N LEU A 236 -15.88 26.73 14.77
CA LEU A 236 -14.42 26.82 14.79
C LEU A 236 -13.73 26.05 13.64
N PHE A 237 -14.44 25.12 13.01
CA PHE A 237 -13.89 24.21 12.01
C PHE A 237 -14.69 24.20 10.71
N PRO A 238 -14.93 25.35 10.07
CA PRO A 238 -15.88 25.44 8.94
C PRO A 238 -15.49 24.53 7.79
N ALA A 239 -16.42 23.68 7.36
CA ALA A 239 -16.20 22.73 6.27
C ALA A 239 -15.93 23.49 4.93
N PRO A 240 -15.03 22.97 4.08
CA PRO A 240 -14.67 23.64 2.82
C PRO A 240 -15.87 23.93 1.90
N GLU A 241 -16.80 22.97 1.79
CA GLU A 241 -17.93 23.03 0.86
C GLU A 241 -19.18 23.67 1.49
N ASP A 242 -19.35 23.53 2.81
CA ASP A 242 -20.52 24.03 3.54
C ASP A 242 -20.09 24.68 4.85
N LYS A 243 -19.92 26.00 4.84
CA LYS A 243 -19.45 26.77 6.00
C LYS A 243 -20.42 26.80 7.19
N SER A 244 -21.65 26.30 7.02
CA SER A 244 -22.62 26.16 8.12
C SER A 244 -22.33 24.91 8.97
N LYS A 245 -21.43 24.03 8.53
CA LYS A 245 -21.02 22.81 9.22
C LYS A 245 -19.54 22.88 9.63
N GLY A 246 -19.21 22.16 10.70
CA GLY A 246 -17.83 21.81 11.03
C GLY A 246 -17.30 20.69 10.14
N ALA A 247 -15.99 20.57 10.02
CA ALA A 247 -15.34 19.47 9.31
C ALA A 247 -14.41 18.70 10.23
N VAL A 248 -14.43 17.36 10.12
CA VAL A 248 -13.38 16.47 10.60
C VAL A 248 -12.76 15.79 9.39
N PHE A 249 -11.46 15.94 9.18
CA PHE A 249 -10.76 15.32 8.06
C PHE A 249 -10.39 13.87 8.39
N ASN A 250 -10.63 12.97 7.44
CA ASN A 250 -10.36 11.55 7.55
C ASN A 250 -9.31 11.12 6.52
N GLY A 251 -8.69 9.96 6.74
CA GLY A 251 -7.75 9.34 5.82
C GLY A 251 -8.43 8.74 4.59
N PRO A 252 -7.64 8.22 3.64
CA PRO A 252 -8.16 7.56 2.44
C PRO A 252 -8.88 6.25 2.79
N GLN A 253 -9.78 5.83 1.90
CA GLN A 253 -10.42 4.52 2.00
C GLN A 253 -9.37 3.41 1.93
N GLY A 254 -9.61 2.31 2.65
CA GLY A 254 -8.67 1.18 2.75
C GLY A 254 -7.79 1.22 4.00
N TRP A 255 -7.65 2.39 4.64
CA TRP A 255 -6.94 2.46 5.91
C TRP A 255 -7.82 2.04 7.10
N GLY A 256 -7.22 1.29 8.02
CA GLY A 256 -7.91 0.94 9.28
C GLY A 256 -8.22 2.16 10.15
N GLY A 257 -7.32 3.15 10.18
CA GLY A 257 -7.53 4.43 10.88
C GLY A 257 -8.73 5.23 10.33
N THR A 258 -8.99 5.13 9.03
CA THR A 258 -10.17 5.73 8.39
C THR A 258 -11.47 5.08 8.89
N VAL A 259 -11.48 3.75 9.02
CA VAL A 259 -12.61 3.00 9.59
C VAL A 259 -12.86 3.42 11.03
N VAL A 260 -11.82 3.40 11.88
CA VAL A 260 -11.92 3.79 13.29
C VAL A 260 -12.40 5.23 13.44
N THR A 261 -11.86 6.16 12.65
CA THR A 261 -12.30 7.57 12.67
C THR A 261 -13.76 7.72 12.31
N ALA A 262 -14.25 7.03 11.29
CA ALA A 262 -15.66 7.07 10.90
C ALA A 262 -16.58 6.52 12.00
N GLN A 263 -16.18 5.43 12.66
CA GLN A 263 -16.97 4.86 13.75
C GLN A 263 -16.96 5.75 15.01
N LEU A 264 -15.83 6.34 15.36
CA LEU A 264 -15.76 7.30 16.49
C LEU A 264 -16.55 8.57 16.18
N PHE A 265 -16.45 9.11 14.94
CA PHE A 265 -17.28 10.25 14.52
C PHE A 265 -18.78 9.98 14.72
N LYS A 266 -19.22 8.80 14.29
CA LYS A 266 -20.62 8.35 14.48
C LYS A 266 -20.97 8.15 15.97
N ALA A 267 -20.08 7.48 16.73
CA ALA A 267 -20.28 7.17 18.13
C ALA A 267 -20.42 8.42 19.02
N PHE A 268 -19.64 9.45 18.76
CA PHE A 268 -19.72 10.73 19.45
C PHE A 268 -20.79 11.67 18.90
N GLY A 269 -21.52 11.25 17.84
CA GLY A 269 -22.62 12.03 17.27
C GLY A 269 -22.21 13.23 16.45
N GLY A 270 -21.09 13.14 15.72
CA GLY A 270 -20.52 14.25 14.94
C GLY A 270 -21.52 14.91 13.98
N GLU A 271 -22.33 14.13 13.24
CA GLU A 271 -23.37 14.68 12.35
C GLU A 271 -24.43 15.46 13.14
N LYS A 272 -24.87 14.95 14.28
CA LYS A 272 -25.85 15.63 15.17
C LYS A 272 -25.28 16.91 15.76
N ALA A 273 -23.97 16.97 15.95
CA ALA A 273 -23.24 18.14 16.42
C ALA A 273 -22.98 19.18 15.29
N GLY A 274 -23.46 18.93 14.08
CA GLY A 274 -23.29 19.84 12.96
C GLY A 274 -21.96 19.70 12.22
N PHE A 275 -21.23 18.59 12.40
CA PHE A 275 -20.01 18.31 11.66
C PHE A 275 -20.27 17.40 10.45
N THR A 276 -19.35 17.44 9.50
CA THR A 276 -19.24 16.49 8.39
C THR A 276 -17.86 15.83 8.41
N LEU A 277 -17.82 14.56 8.04
CA LEU A 277 -16.56 13.83 7.85
C LEU A 277 -16.09 13.99 6.42
N ILE A 278 -14.83 14.40 6.22
CA ILE A 278 -14.25 14.68 4.90
C ILE A 278 -13.21 13.62 4.58
N ASP A 279 -13.48 12.83 3.55
CA ASP A 279 -12.51 11.89 2.99
C ASP A 279 -11.49 12.67 2.14
N THR A 280 -10.21 12.55 2.46
CA THR A 280 -9.12 13.24 1.76
C THR A 280 -8.63 12.49 0.51
N GLY A 281 -9.13 11.28 0.28
CA GLY A 281 -8.90 10.48 -0.92
C GLY A 281 -7.50 9.86 -1.04
N SER A 282 -6.48 10.40 -0.36
CA SER A 282 -5.10 9.88 -0.38
C SER A 282 -4.30 10.36 0.84
N ALA A 283 -3.18 9.68 1.14
CA ALA A 283 -2.21 10.12 2.15
C ALA A 283 -1.72 11.54 1.86
N ALA A 284 -1.32 11.81 0.62
CA ALA A 284 -0.88 13.16 0.21
C ALA A 284 -1.99 14.21 0.33
N GLY A 285 -3.26 13.83 0.11
CA GLY A 285 -4.41 14.71 0.33
C GLY A 285 -4.59 15.08 1.80
N LEU A 286 -4.44 14.09 2.70
CA LEU A 286 -4.50 14.31 4.14
C LEU A 286 -3.34 15.22 4.60
N ASP A 287 -2.11 14.91 4.21
CA ASP A 287 -0.91 15.69 4.51
C ASP A 287 -1.03 17.12 4.00
N GLY A 288 -1.47 17.29 2.75
CA GLY A 288 -1.70 18.59 2.13
C GLY A 288 -2.77 19.41 2.83
N SER A 289 -3.81 18.77 3.38
CA SER A 289 -4.86 19.46 4.14
C SER A 289 -4.32 20.07 5.45
N ILE A 290 -3.46 19.32 6.17
CA ILE A 290 -2.79 19.78 7.39
C ILE A 290 -1.83 20.92 7.05
N ALA A 291 -0.92 20.70 6.09
CA ALA A 291 0.09 21.68 5.70
C ALA A 291 -0.55 23.03 5.30
N LYS A 292 -1.55 22.97 4.41
CA LYS A 292 -2.29 24.16 3.96
C LYS A 292 -2.95 24.91 5.11
N ALA A 293 -3.62 24.19 6.01
CA ALA A 293 -4.27 24.82 7.15
C ALA A 293 -3.25 25.45 8.10
N TYR A 294 -2.16 24.73 8.40
CA TYR A 294 -1.13 25.20 9.32
C TYR A 294 -0.41 26.44 8.80
N GLU A 295 0.01 26.43 7.55
CA GLU A 295 0.71 27.56 6.90
C GLU A 295 -0.20 28.81 6.78
N ALA A 296 -1.48 28.61 6.51
CA ALA A 296 -2.47 29.68 6.44
C ALA A 296 -3.02 30.11 7.82
N LYS A 297 -2.58 29.49 8.92
CA LYS A 297 -3.14 29.68 10.27
C LYS A 297 -4.66 29.46 10.34
N GLN A 298 -5.17 28.53 9.54
CA GLN A 298 -6.57 28.15 9.48
C GLN A 298 -6.86 27.00 10.43
N PRO A 299 -8.10 26.88 10.96
CA PRO A 299 -8.48 25.75 11.78
C PRO A 299 -8.47 24.46 10.96
N TRP A 300 -8.03 23.40 11.62
CA TRP A 300 -8.06 22.04 11.08
C TRP A 300 -8.27 21.07 12.23
N VAL A 301 -9.05 20.01 12.02
CA VAL A 301 -9.15 18.85 12.91
C VAL A 301 -9.34 17.60 12.07
N GLY A 302 -8.67 16.53 12.44
CA GLY A 302 -8.83 15.26 11.74
C GLY A 302 -7.95 14.15 12.28
N TYR A 303 -8.10 13.01 11.65
CA TYR A 303 -7.26 11.84 11.87
C TYR A 303 -5.83 12.10 11.44
N TYR A 304 -4.89 11.72 12.30
CA TYR A 304 -3.48 11.63 11.96
C TYR A 304 -2.75 10.68 12.91
N TRP A 305 -1.47 10.40 12.63
CA TRP A 305 -0.68 9.44 13.41
C TRP A 305 0.80 9.85 13.53
N ALA A 306 1.49 9.22 14.48
CA ALA A 306 2.95 9.28 14.62
C ALA A 306 3.51 7.84 14.52
N PRO A 307 4.67 7.65 13.82
CA PRO A 307 5.62 8.64 13.34
C PRO A 307 5.28 9.22 11.96
N THR A 308 5.41 10.55 11.78
CA THR A 308 5.29 11.22 10.48
C THR A 308 6.17 12.46 10.41
N SER A 309 6.60 12.85 9.21
CA SER A 309 7.37 14.08 8.99
C SER A 309 6.58 15.33 9.36
N LEU A 310 5.27 15.34 9.15
CA LEU A 310 4.40 16.48 9.43
C LEU A 310 4.31 16.84 10.91
N LEU A 311 4.21 15.85 11.81
CA LEU A 311 4.22 16.09 13.24
C LEU A 311 5.59 16.56 13.76
N GLY A 312 6.66 16.28 13.01
CA GLY A 312 7.97 16.88 13.28
C GLY A 312 8.09 18.33 12.79
N LYS A 313 7.36 18.70 11.73
CA LYS A 313 7.40 20.03 11.13
C LYS A 313 6.39 21.00 11.75
N TYR A 314 5.20 20.53 12.07
CA TYR A 314 4.08 21.33 12.57
C TYR A 314 3.72 20.90 14.00
N GLU A 315 3.64 21.88 14.89
CA GLU A 315 3.18 21.65 16.27
C GLU A 315 1.68 21.36 16.30
N MET A 316 1.34 20.10 16.51
CA MET A 316 -0.04 19.63 16.60
C MET A 316 -0.32 19.07 18.00
N VAL A 317 -1.56 19.18 18.44
CA VAL A 317 -2.05 18.66 19.72
C VAL A 317 -3.08 17.56 19.46
N LYS A 318 -2.87 16.40 20.05
CA LYS A 318 -3.84 15.30 20.02
C LYS A 318 -4.95 15.56 21.01
N LEU A 319 -6.20 15.49 20.55
CA LEU A 319 -7.37 15.59 21.41
C LEU A 319 -7.58 14.29 22.21
N GLY A 320 -8.01 14.43 23.46
CA GLY A 320 -8.52 13.31 24.24
C GLY A 320 -9.88 12.85 23.72
N PHE A 321 -10.25 11.63 24.00
CA PHE A 321 -11.56 11.10 23.59
C PHE A 321 -12.67 11.36 24.62
N GLY A 322 -12.30 11.79 25.83
CA GLY A 322 -13.28 12.05 26.92
C GLY A 322 -13.91 10.78 27.48
N THR A 323 -13.34 9.62 27.17
CA THR A 323 -13.70 8.30 27.67
C THR A 323 -12.46 7.43 27.74
N GLU A 324 -12.53 6.35 28.52
CA GLU A 324 -11.49 5.33 28.58
C GLU A 324 -11.58 4.38 27.37
N TYR A 325 -10.46 3.68 27.09
CA TYR A 325 -10.41 2.67 26.06
C TYR A 325 -11.14 1.39 26.50
N ASP A 326 -12.08 0.94 25.69
CA ASP A 326 -12.80 -0.33 25.83
C ASP A 326 -12.42 -1.28 24.69
N SER A 327 -11.66 -2.32 25.03
CA SER A 327 -11.20 -3.32 24.06
C SER A 327 -12.32 -4.19 23.48
N ALA A 328 -13.41 -4.39 24.24
CA ALA A 328 -14.56 -5.16 23.76
C ALA A 328 -15.33 -4.36 22.72
N GLU A 329 -15.58 -3.08 22.96
CA GLU A 329 -16.21 -2.17 22.01
C GLU A 329 -15.31 -1.92 20.80
N TRP A 330 -13.97 -1.86 20.98
CA TRP A 330 -13.04 -1.74 19.87
C TRP A 330 -13.22 -2.87 18.87
N LYS A 331 -13.22 -4.11 19.33
CA LYS A 331 -13.41 -5.31 18.50
C LYS A 331 -14.83 -5.45 17.95
N ARG A 332 -15.82 -5.08 18.76
CA ARG A 332 -17.22 -5.21 18.38
C ARG A 332 -17.61 -4.25 17.27
N CYS A 333 -17.11 -3.02 17.33
CA CYS A 333 -17.64 -1.94 16.52
C CYS A 333 -16.61 -0.90 16.10
N THR A 334 -15.74 -0.40 17.01
CA THR A 334 -14.87 0.74 16.70
C THR A 334 -13.93 0.45 15.52
N SER A 335 -13.37 -0.77 15.40
CA SER A 335 -12.50 -1.19 14.31
C SER A 335 -13.23 -1.93 13.16
N VAL A 336 -14.58 -1.95 13.19
CA VAL A 336 -15.41 -2.68 12.23
C VAL A 336 -16.08 -1.68 11.27
N ALA A 337 -15.81 -1.82 9.98
CA ALA A 337 -16.47 -0.99 8.97
C ALA A 337 -18.00 -1.15 9.03
N ASP A 338 -18.71 -0.05 8.83
CA ASP A 338 -20.18 -0.01 8.76
C ASP A 338 -20.92 -0.56 10.00
N CYS A 339 -20.24 -0.61 11.15
CA CYS A 339 -20.94 -1.01 12.37
C CYS A 339 -22.14 -0.08 12.65
N PRO A 340 -23.36 -0.65 12.90
CA PRO A 340 -24.58 0.16 12.96
C PRO A 340 -24.68 1.05 14.19
N ASP A 341 -24.13 0.63 15.34
CA ASP A 341 -24.32 1.25 16.66
C ASP A 341 -23.01 1.38 17.45
N PRO A 342 -21.96 2.07 16.94
CA PRO A 342 -20.73 2.28 17.68
C PRO A 342 -20.97 3.13 18.92
N LYS A 343 -20.28 2.79 20.01
CA LYS A 343 -20.29 3.57 21.25
C LYS A 343 -19.00 4.39 21.37
N PRO A 344 -19.04 5.52 22.10
CA PRO A 344 -17.84 6.28 22.39
C PRO A 344 -16.74 5.40 22.97
N ASN A 345 -15.54 5.56 22.42
CA ASN A 345 -14.35 4.81 22.79
C ASN A 345 -13.11 5.70 22.66
N ALA A 346 -11.99 5.29 23.23
CA ALA A 346 -10.71 5.96 23.08
C ALA A 346 -9.80 5.17 22.14
N TRP A 347 -8.81 5.86 21.59
CA TRP A 347 -7.73 5.23 20.82
C TRP A 347 -6.61 4.81 21.77
N GLN A 348 -6.19 3.55 21.67
CA GLN A 348 -5.04 3.04 22.42
C GLN A 348 -3.71 3.35 21.72
N VAL A 349 -2.60 3.07 22.39
CA VAL A 349 -1.29 2.98 21.76
C VAL A 349 -1.28 1.75 20.86
N ASP A 350 -0.86 1.93 19.62
CA ASP A 350 -0.88 0.87 18.62
C ASP A 350 0.40 0.01 18.65
N ASP A 351 0.19 -1.29 18.52
CA ASP A 351 1.23 -2.21 18.13
C ASP A 351 1.32 -2.25 16.59
N VAL A 352 2.51 -1.98 16.08
CA VAL A 352 2.79 -2.10 14.64
C VAL A 352 3.78 -3.22 14.44
N GLN A 353 3.35 -4.25 13.72
CA GLN A 353 4.08 -5.50 13.58
C GLN A 353 4.40 -5.80 12.12
N THR A 354 5.43 -6.58 11.90
CA THR A 354 5.63 -7.26 10.63
C THR A 354 4.81 -8.53 10.64
N LEU A 355 3.92 -8.69 9.66
CA LEU A 355 3.19 -9.93 9.44
C LEU A 355 3.77 -10.66 8.25
N VAL A 356 3.88 -11.99 8.37
CA VAL A 356 4.52 -12.84 7.38
C VAL A 356 3.57 -14.00 7.04
N SER A 357 3.43 -14.35 5.75
CA SER A 357 2.67 -15.54 5.39
C SER A 357 3.33 -16.79 5.98
N LYS A 358 2.52 -17.72 6.46
CA LYS A 358 3.04 -18.98 7.02
C LYS A 358 3.88 -19.74 5.98
N SER A 359 3.45 -19.71 4.72
CA SER A 359 4.15 -20.37 3.61
C SER A 359 5.55 -19.80 3.37
N PHE A 360 5.71 -18.46 3.50
CA PHE A 360 7.04 -17.85 3.41
C PHE A 360 7.84 -18.12 4.66
N ALA A 361 7.28 -17.97 5.86
CA ALA A 361 7.97 -18.23 7.12
C ALA A 361 8.58 -19.64 7.18
N ASP A 362 7.88 -20.65 6.65
CA ASP A 362 8.35 -22.04 6.63
C ASP A 362 9.55 -22.29 5.70
N ARG A 363 9.68 -21.49 4.62
CA ARG A 363 10.77 -21.63 3.64
C ARG A 363 11.87 -20.57 3.76
N ALA A 364 11.63 -19.49 4.52
CA ALA A 364 12.51 -18.33 4.56
C ALA A 364 13.86 -18.59 5.25
N GLY A 365 13.93 -19.60 6.13
CA GLY A 365 15.16 -19.89 6.86
C GLY A 365 15.74 -18.65 7.57
N PRO A 366 17.04 -18.31 7.36
CA PRO A 366 17.67 -17.14 8.01
C PRO A 366 17.06 -15.78 7.66
N ALA A 367 16.29 -15.67 6.57
CA ALA A 367 15.56 -14.45 6.24
C ALA A 367 14.43 -14.18 7.25
N MET A 368 13.84 -15.23 7.84
CA MET A 368 12.87 -15.07 8.92
C MET A 368 13.50 -14.54 10.20
N ASP A 369 14.76 -14.91 10.49
CA ASP A 369 15.52 -14.36 11.64
C ASP A 369 15.72 -12.84 11.51
N TYR A 370 15.96 -12.37 10.29
CA TYR A 370 16.00 -10.95 9.96
C TYR A 370 14.66 -10.27 10.27
N LEU A 371 13.56 -10.79 9.75
CA LEU A 371 12.22 -10.22 9.96
C LEU A 371 11.80 -10.22 11.44
N ASN A 372 12.28 -11.20 12.22
CA ASN A 372 12.03 -11.26 13.65
C ASN A 372 12.85 -10.23 14.48
N LYS A 373 13.91 -9.65 13.90
CA LYS A 373 14.77 -8.68 14.57
C LYS A 373 14.61 -7.25 14.07
N ARG A 374 14.06 -7.08 12.85
CA ARG A 374 13.98 -5.78 12.20
C ARG A 374 13.00 -4.86 12.94
N ALA A 375 13.56 -3.91 13.66
CA ALA A 375 12.81 -2.92 14.40
C ALA A 375 13.60 -1.59 14.47
N TRP A 376 12.87 -0.49 14.52
CA TRP A 376 13.40 0.85 14.70
C TRP A 376 12.52 1.66 15.67
N THR A 377 13.01 2.81 16.12
CA THR A 377 12.23 3.72 16.96
C THR A 377 11.50 4.76 16.13
N ASN A 378 10.45 5.36 16.68
CA ASN A 378 9.77 6.50 16.07
C ASN A 378 10.75 7.64 15.72
N ALA A 379 11.74 7.90 16.58
CA ALA A 379 12.74 8.93 16.33
C ALA A 379 13.57 8.62 15.07
N THR A 380 13.98 7.36 14.87
CA THR A 380 14.70 6.93 13.67
C THR A 380 13.84 7.11 12.42
N VAL A 381 12.58 6.67 12.46
CA VAL A 381 11.65 6.79 11.33
C VAL A 381 11.36 8.24 11.01
N ASN A 382 11.04 9.07 12.03
CA ASN A 382 10.77 10.49 11.84
C ASN A 382 11.92 11.24 11.12
N LYS A 383 13.18 10.97 11.55
CA LYS A 383 14.36 11.55 10.89
C LYS A 383 14.43 11.14 9.42
N LEU A 384 14.18 9.87 9.13
CA LEU A 384 14.27 9.33 7.77
C LEU A 384 13.18 9.90 6.86
N ILE A 385 11.92 9.90 7.30
CA ILE A 385 10.82 10.41 6.47
C ILE A 385 10.83 11.94 6.35
N ALA A 386 11.39 12.66 7.33
CA ALA A 386 11.67 14.10 7.17
C ALA A 386 12.70 14.31 6.04
N TRP A 387 13.82 13.55 6.06
CA TRP A 387 14.79 13.58 4.97
C TRP A 387 14.16 13.23 3.61
N MET A 388 13.29 12.21 3.56
CA MET A 388 12.58 11.87 2.32
C MET A 388 11.71 13.01 1.81
N THR A 389 11.00 13.67 2.70
CA THR A 389 10.14 14.82 2.35
C THR A 389 10.96 15.96 1.79
N ASP A 390 12.08 16.32 2.45
CA ASP A 390 12.94 17.42 2.04
C ASP A 390 13.64 17.15 0.69
N ASN A 391 13.92 15.89 0.38
CA ASN A 391 14.61 15.50 -0.83
C ASN A 391 13.67 14.96 -1.93
N GLN A 392 12.35 14.94 -1.71
CA GLN A 392 11.35 14.32 -2.61
C GLN A 392 11.73 12.88 -2.97
N ALA A 393 12.26 12.15 -1.99
CA ALA A 393 12.83 10.82 -2.15
C ALA A 393 11.74 9.74 -2.17
N THR A 394 11.98 8.68 -2.94
CA THR A 394 11.12 7.49 -2.99
C THR A 394 11.36 6.59 -1.78
N GLY A 395 10.51 5.56 -1.58
CA GLY A 395 10.73 4.54 -0.57
C GLY A 395 12.05 3.76 -0.78
N GLU A 396 12.48 3.57 -2.04
CA GLU A 396 13.77 2.95 -2.37
C GLU A 396 14.95 3.85 -1.96
N ASP A 397 14.87 5.15 -2.24
CA ASP A 397 15.89 6.12 -1.81
C ASP A 397 15.97 6.17 -0.29
N GLY A 398 14.81 6.18 0.40
CA GLY A 398 14.72 6.13 1.85
C GLY A 398 15.36 4.87 2.44
N ALA A 399 15.12 3.71 1.85
CA ALA A 399 15.73 2.46 2.27
C ALA A 399 17.27 2.48 2.15
N LYS A 400 17.80 2.98 1.03
CA LYS A 400 19.25 3.14 0.83
C LYS A 400 19.86 4.16 1.78
N GLN A 401 19.16 5.27 2.02
CA GLN A 401 19.60 6.30 2.99
C GLN A 401 19.64 5.73 4.41
N PHE A 402 18.59 4.99 4.79
CA PHE A 402 18.55 4.32 6.09
C PHE A 402 19.74 3.37 6.27
N LEU A 403 20.03 2.51 5.29
CA LEU A 403 21.12 1.55 5.34
C LEU A 403 22.50 2.23 5.47
N LYS A 404 22.68 3.40 4.84
CA LYS A 404 23.92 4.19 4.94
C LYS A 404 24.08 4.85 6.32
N GLU A 405 23.03 5.41 6.87
CA GLU A 405 23.10 6.19 8.12
C GLU A 405 22.99 5.34 9.39
N ASN A 406 22.37 4.16 9.31
CA ASN A 406 22.04 3.35 10.48
C ASN A 406 22.74 1.98 10.47
N GLU A 407 24.00 1.93 9.99
CA GLU A 407 24.76 0.68 9.81
C GLU A 407 24.83 -0.14 11.11
N ALA A 408 25.07 0.50 12.25
CA ALA A 408 25.16 -0.20 13.54
C ALA A 408 23.83 -0.85 13.95
N LEU A 409 22.68 -0.25 13.57
CA LEU A 409 21.36 -0.77 13.89
C LEU A 409 21.03 -1.99 13.03
N TRP A 410 21.05 -1.85 11.70
CA TRP A 410 20.60 -2.93 10.82
C TRP A 410 21.56 -4.12 10.76
N LYS A 411 22.86 -3.93 11.03
CA LYS A 411 23.81 -5.05 11.19
C LYS A 411 23.43 -5.98 12.35
N GLY A 412 22.74 -5.47 13.37
CA GLY A 412 22.21 -6.30 14.45
C GLY A 412 21.06 -7.23 14.03
N TRP A 413 20.44 -6.97 12.89
CA TRP A 413 19.29 -7.75 12.40
C TRP A 413 19.71 -8.96 11.57
N VAL A 414 20.91 -8.95 11.01
CA VAL A 414 21.40 -9.96 10.05
C VAL A 414 22.71 -10.60 10.53
N SER A 415 23.11 -11.68 9.90
CA SER A 415 24.44 -12.25 10.16
C SER A 415 25.55 -11.36 9.58
N PRO A 416 26.79 -11.45 10.11
CA PRO A 416 27.93 -10.69 9.57
C PRO A 416 28.14 -10.92 8.05
N GLU A 417 27.95 -12.14 7.58
CA GLU A 417 28.06 -12.47 6.14
C GLU A 417 27.01 -11.73 5.30
N VAL A 418 25.76 -11.74 5.77
CA VAL A 418 24.66 -11.01 5.11
C VAL A 418 24.91 -9.50 5.15
N ALA A 419 25.43 -8.99 6.27
CA ALA A 419 25.77 -7.59 6.40
C ALA A 419 26.80 -7.13 5.37
N GLU A 420 27.85 -7.92 5.13
CA GLU A 420 28.85 -7.59 4.11
C GLU A 420 28.27 -7.62 2.68
N LYS A 421 27.38 -8.58 2.36
CA LYS A 421 26.68 -8.61 1.06
C LYS A 421 25.80 -7.38 0.85
N VAL A 422 25.02 -6.99 1.86
CA VAL A 422 24.16 -5.78 1.82
C VAL A 422 25.02 -4.54 1.66
N LYS A 423 26.12 -4.42 2.41
CA LYS A 423 27.04 -3.27 2.35
C LYS A 423 27.71 -3.15 0.97
N ALA A 424 28.12 -4.26 0.38
CA ALA A 424 28.75 -4.28 -0.95
C ALA A 424 27.78 -3.87 -2.07
N ALA A 425 26.48 -3.90 -1.84
CA ALA A 425 25.45 -3.55 -2.80
C ALA A 425 24.91 -2.10 -2.66
N LEU A 426 25.38 -1.34 -1.63
CA LEU A 426 25.02 0.06 -1.39
C LEU A 426 25.89 1.03 -2.18
#